data_7498715f9202cc08fbacac21933409fc
#
_entry.id   7498715f9202cc08fbacac21933409fc
#
_cell.length_a   1.000
_cell.length_b   1.000
_cell.length_c   1.000
_cell.angle_alpha   90.00
_cell.angle_beta   90.00
_cell.angle_gamma   90.00
#
_symmetry.space_group_name_H-M   'P 1'
#
loop_
_entity.id
_entity.type
_entity.pdbx_description
1 polymer ?
#
loop_
_entity_poly.entity_id
_entity_poly.type
_entity_poly.pdbx_seq_one_letter_code
_entity_poly.pdbx_strand_id
1 'polypeptide(L)'
;MRAATYHLHGRPYAALEWGERGGIPTVLLHGYLDHAGAWSRVAPGLSGWIVAIDHRGHGLSPHCGPGESYSFPDYLADLDALLAELGPAKLVGHSMGGTIASMYAGVRPEKVVALVTVDGLGLFDSSTHSAERMTQFLDEMARPPANKVFPSLEAAAARLRHSNPALDEAWATELAGRILRPVVDGFTWTWDARHRIRGPIPYRHDNHAQFLRRIRCPVLAVHPEHSPFAAADVAHLESLVANIRRVTVPGATHMVHLDTPAQLAAAIRPFLDAIDEPPSMG
;
A
#
# COMPACT_ATOMS: atom_id res chain seq x y z
N MET A 1 -13.31 -10.49 -10.35
CA MET A 1 -13.00 -9.09 -9.95
C MET A 1 -14.23 -8.23 -10.23
N ARG A 2 -14.66 -7.45 -9.24
CA ARG A 2 -15.76 -6.47 -9.36
C ARG A 2 -15.32 -5.13 -8.76
N ALA A 3 -15.78 -4.02 -9.32
CA ALA A 3 -15.61 -2.70 -8.71
C ALA A 3 -16.56 -2.56 -7.51
N ALA A 4 -16.09 -1.90 -6.47
CA ALA A 4 -16.83 -1.58 -5.27
C ALA A 4 -16.56 -0.15 -4.82
N THR A 5 -17.46 0.40 -3.99
CA THR A 5 -17.30 1.71 -3.39
C THR A 5 -17.61 1.61 -1.90
N TYR A 6 -16.71 2.16 -1.08
CA TYR A 6 -16.88 2.29 0.36
C TYR A 6 -17.03 3.76 0.73
N HIS A 7 -17.90 4.09 1.68
CA HIS A 7 -18.14 5.48 2.06
C HIS A 7 -17.42 5.81 3.35
N LEU A 8 -16.17 6.25 3.22
CA LEU A 8 -15.32 6.59 4.37
C LEU A 8 -15.40 8.11 4.63
N HIS A 9 -15.74 8.48 5.87
CA HIS A 9 -15.90 9.89 6.26
C HIS A 9 -16.85 10.68 5.34
N GLY A 10 -17.94 10.03 4.86
CA GLY A 10 -18.91 10.62 3.95
C GLY A 10 -18.45 10.79 2.50
N ARG A 11 -17.30 10.25 2.11
CA ARG A 11 -16.72 10.34 0.76
C ARG A 11 -16.61 8.95 0.11
N PRO A 12 -16.86 8.80 -1.21
CA PRO A 12 -16.76 7.52 -1.89
C PRO A 12 -15.29 7.15 -2.16
N TYR A 13 -14.84 6.02 -1.66
CA TYR A 13 -13.53 5.42 -1.93
C TYR A 13 -13.70 4.24 -2.88
N ALA A 14 -12.89 4.20 -3.92
CA ALA A 14 -12.92 3.13 -4.91
C ALA A 14 -12.17 1.90 -4.39
N ALA A 15 -12.69 0.72 -4.73
CA ALA A 15 -12.07 -0.55 -4.42
C ALA A 15 -12.31 -1.58 -5.52
N LEU A 16 -11.50 -2.62 -5.51
CA LEU A 16 -11.71 -3.84 -6.29
C LEU A 16 -11.89 -5.02 -5.34
N GLU A 17 -12.84 -5.90 -5.66
CA GLU A 17 -13.12 -7.09 -4.87
C GLU A 17 -12.99 -8.37 -5.69
N TRP A 18 -12.56 -9.44 -5.02
CA TRP A 18 -12.52 -10.81 -5.53
C TRP A 18 -13.12 -11.76 -4.50
N GLY A 19 -13.59 -12.91 -4.96
CA GLY A 19 -14.27 -13.89 -4.13
C GLY A 19 -15.68 -13.45 -3.72
N GLU A 20 -16.32 -14.27 -2.90
CA GLU A 20 -17.63 -13.97 -2.33
C GLU A 20 -17.47 -13.23 -0.99
N ARG A 21 -18.34 -12.26 -0.75
CA ARG A 21 -18.39 -11.55 0.53
C ARG A 21 -18.79 -12.51 1.64
N GLY A 22 -18.04 -12.52 2.70
CA GLY A 22 -18.28 -13.35 3.89
C GLY A 22 -16.97 -13.77 4.55
N GLY A 23 -17.05 -14.21 5.80
CA GLY A 23 -15.88 -14.53 6.60
C GLY A 23 -14.97 -13.31 6.88
N ILE A 24 -13.72 -13.57 7.22
CA ILE A 24 -12.73 -12.53 7.51
C ILE A 24 -12.15 -12.01 6.19
N PRO A 25 -12.34 -10.70 5.84
CA PRO A 25 -11.80 -10.15 4.60
C PRO A 25 -10.27 -10.04 4.63
N THR A 26 -9.65 -10.17 3.46
CA THR A 26 -8.26 -9.79 3.24
C THR A 26 -8.23 -8.44 2.55
N VAL A 27 -7.72 -7.41 3.24
CA VAL A 27 -7.61 -6.03 2.70
C VAL A 27 -6.22 -5.81 2.15
N LEU A 28 -6.13 -5.46 0.87
CA LEU A 28 -4.89 -5.19 0.15
C LEU A 28 -4.67 -3.68 0.05
N LEU A 29 -3.52 -3.22 0.55
CA LEU A 29 -3.12 -1.81 0.64
C LEU A 29 -1.93 -1.57 -0.29
N HIS A 30 -2.12 -0.75 -1.31
CA HIS A 30 -1.08 -0.47 -2.32
C HIS A 30 0.00 0.49 -1.82
N GLY A 31 1.10 0.59 -2.56
CA GLY A 31 2.23 1.46 -2.29
C GLY A 31 2.03 2.92 -2.73
N TYR A 32 3.07 3.73 -2.56
CA TYR A 32 3.10 5.13 -2.96
C TYR A 32 2.95 5.29 -4.47
N LEU A 33 2.05 6.16 -4.91
CA LEU A 33 1.71 6.46 -6.32
C LEU A 33 1.24 5.25 -7.12
N ASP A 34 0.70 4.25 -6.44
CA ASP A 34 0.11 3.04 -7.01
C ASP A 34 -1.43 3.07 -6.88
N HIS A 35 -2.12 1.93 -7.03
CA HIS A 35 -3.58 1.84 -6.97
C HIS A 35 -4.05 0.39 -6.70
N ALA A 36 -5.33 0.20 -6.38
CA ALA A 36 -5.93 -1.11 -6.10
C ALA A 36 -5.76 -2.12 -7.26
N GLY A 37 -5.78 -1.64 -8.50
CA GLY A 37 -5.63 -2.47 -9.69
C GLY A 37 -4.27 -3.16 -9.84
N ALA A 38 -3.23 -2.69 -9.16
CA ALA A 38 -1.91 -3.32 -9.14
C ALA A 38 -1.95 -4.74 -8.53
N TRP A 39 -2.94 -5.01 -7.69
CA TRP A 39 -3.16 -6.32 -7.09
C TRP A 39 -3.89 -7.32 -8.00
N SER A 40 -4.32 -6.92 -9.21
CA SER A 40 -5.17 -7.75 -10.09
C SER A 40 -4.56 -9.08 -10.51
N ARG A 41 -3.22 -9.19 -10.52
CA ARG A 41 -2.54 -10.45 -10.81
C ARG A 41 -2.17 -11.26 -9.55
N VAL A 42 -2.24 -10.67 -8.36
CA VAL A 42 -1.99 -11.34 -7.08
C VAL A 42 -3.28 -11.87 -6.48
N ALA A 43 -4.31 -11.03 -6.39
CA ALA A 43 -5.56 -11.33 -5.71
C ALA A 43 -6.26 -12.64 -6.18
N PRO A 44 -6.25 -13.01 -7.48
CA PRO A 44 -6.84 -14.28 -7.93
C PRO A 44 -6.15 -15.54 -7.36
N GLY A 45 -4.90 -15.41 -6.88
CA GLY A 45 -4.16 -16.49 -6.24
C GLY A 45 -4.42 -16.63 -4.74
N LEU A 46 -5.22 -15.75 -4.15
CA LEU A 46 -5.59 -15.76 -2.72
C LEU A 46 -6.99 -16.35 -2.53
N SER A 47 -7.27 -16.81 -1.31
CA SER A 47 -8.56 -17.42 -0.95
C SER A 47 -9.48 -16.41 -0.26
N GLY A 48 -10.80 -16.66 -0.32
CA GLY A 48 -11.81 -15.94 0.42
C GLY A 48 -12.19 -14.57 -0.17
N TRP A 49 -12.72 -13.70 0.67
CA TRP A 49 -13.13 -12.34 0.28
C TRP A 49 -11.94 -11.39 0.35
N ILE A 50 -11.61 -10.77 -0.79
CA ILE A 50 -10.46 -9.88 -0.93
C ILE A 50 -10.95 -8.50 -1.35
N VAL A 51 -10.43 -7.47 -0.70
CA VAL A 51 -10.74 -6.06 -0.95
C VAL A 51 -9.44 -5.30 -1.16
N ALA A 52 -9.18 -4.81 -2.37
CA ALA A 52 -8.09 -3.86 -2.63
C ALA A 52 -8.68 -2.46 -2.74
N ILE A 53 -8.27 -1.54 -1.88
CA ILE A 53 -8.78 -0.16 -1.86
C ILE A 53 -7.79 0.79 -2.52
N ASP A 54 -8.30 1.77 -3.28
CA ASP A 54 -7.52 2.94 -3.64
C ASP A 54 -7.39 3.86 -2.42
N HIS A 55 -6.19 4.10 -1.95
CA HIS A 55 -5.95 5.08 -0.89
C HIS A 55 -6.41 6.48 -1.31
N ARG A 56 -6.72 7.36 -0.32
CA ARG A 56 -6.99 8.77 -0.61
C ARG A 56 -5.95 9.36 -1.55
N GLY A 57 -6.39 10.15 -2.51
CA GLY A 57 -5.51 10.77 -3.50
C GLY A 57 -4.93 9.83 -4.56
N HIS A 58 -5.34 8.57 -4.61
CA HIS A 58 -4.90 7.59 -5.59
C HIS A 58 -6.08 6.99 -6.34
N GLY A 59 -5.81 6.44 -7.53
CA GLY A 59 -6.81 5.74 -8.33
C GLY A 59 -8.06 6.59 -8.57
N LEU A 60 -9.21 6.07 -8.16
CA LEU A 60 -10.51 6.74 -8.24
C LEU A 60 -11.02 7.24 -6.88
N SER A 61 -10.19 7.13 -5.82
CA SER A 61 -10.53 7.66 -4.50
C SER A 61 -10.34 9.17 -4.40
N PRO A 62 -11.00 9.83 -3.43
CA PRO A 62 -11.02 11.29 -3.35
C PRO A 62 -9.64 11.90 -3.12
N HIS A 63 -9.35 13.00 -3.81
CA HIS A 63 -8.19 13.85 -3.53
C HIS A 63 -8.43 14.75 -2.32
N CYS A 64 -7.36 15.22 -1.68
CA CYS A 64 -7.44 16.25 -0.65
C CYS A 64 -7.89 17.60 -1.25
N GLY A 65 -8.43 18.47 -0.41
CA GLY A 65 -8.87 19.82 -0.79
C GLY A 65 -7.72 20.81 -1.00
N PRO A 66 -8.03 22.01 -1.50
CA PRO A 66 -7.07 23.11 -1.55
C PRO A 66 -6.49 23.42 -0.17
N GLY A 67 -5.15 23.57 -0.07
CA GLY A 67 -4.48 23.84 1.20
C GLY A 67 -4.26 22.63 2.10
N GLU A 68 -4.69 21.44 1.69
CA GLU A 68 -4.44 20.18 2.40
C GLU A 68 -3.26 19.42 1.78
N SER A 69 -2.71 18.48 2.55
CA SER A 69 -1.66 17.55 2.14
C SER A 69 -1.98 16.15 2.68
N TYR A 70 -1.16 15.16 2.32
CA TYR A 70 -1.33 13.77 2.74
C TYR A 70 -0.39 13.42 3.89
N SER A 71 -0.92 12.72 4.89
CA SER A 71 -0.15 12.27 6.05
C SER A 71 -0.54 10.86 6.49
N PHE A 72 0.33 10.16 7.22
CA PHE A 72 0.01 8.82 7.74
C PHE A 72 -1.25 8.79 8.62
N PRO A 73 -1.50 9.75 9.54
CA PRO A 73 -2.74 9.79 10.30
C PRO A 73 -4.01 9.74 9.44
N ASP A 74 -3.99 10.37 8.28
CA ASP A 74 -5.13 10.37 7.36
C ASP A 74 -5.43 8.96 6.81
N TYR A 75 -4.39 8.22 6.40
CA TYR A 75 -4.53 6.85 5.92
C TYR A 75 -4.98 5.89 7.03
N LEU A 76 -4.51 6.11 8.27
CA LEU A 76 -4.95 5.32 9.42
C LEU A 76 -6.43 5.56 9.72
N ALA A 77 -6.90 6.81 9.62
CA ALA A 77 -8.30 7.15 9.80
C ALA A 77 -9.19 6.50 8.73
N ASP A 78 -8.74 6.51 7.45
CA ASP A 78 -9.46 5.84 6.36
C ASP A 78 -9.54 4.33 6.58
N LEU A 79 -8.44 3.71 6.99
CA LEU A 79 -8.42 2.28 7.27
C LEU A 79 -9.31 1.92 8.49
N ASP A 80 -9.34 2.78 9.52
CA ASP A 80 -10.24 2.60 10.67
C ASP A 80 -11.71 2.67 10.26
N ALA A 81 -12.07 3.60 9.38
CA ALA A 81 -13.41 3.73 8.82
C ALA A 81 -13.77 2.53 7.91
N LEU A 82 -12.83 2.07 7.08
CA LEU A 82 -13.03 0.88 6.24
C LEU A 82 -13.28 -0.37 7.11
N LEU A 83 -12.49 -0.58 8.16
CA LEU A 83 -12.65 -1.72 9.05
C LEU A 83 -13.82 -1.56 10.04
N ALA A 84 -14.44 -0.39 10.13
CA ALA A 84 -15.73 -0.24 10.78
C ALA A 84 -16.87 -0.85 9.95
N GLU A 85 -16.76 -0.81 8.60
CA GLU A 85 -17.73 -1.46 7.70
C GLU A 85 -17.46 -2.96 7.51
N LEU A 86 -16.18 -3.34 7.39
CA LEU A 86 -15.78 -4.71 7.05
C LEU A 86 -15.67 -5.65 8.25
N GLY A 87 -15.50 -5.11 9.46
CA GLY A 87 -15.08 -5.87 10.64
C GLY A 87 -13.58 -6.12 10.70
N PRO A 88 -13.12 -6.94 11.66
CA PRO A 88 -11.72 -7.37 11.75
C PRO A 88 -11.25 -8.03 10.46
N ALA A 89 -10.01 -7.73 10.03
CA ALA A 89 -9.48 -8.14 8.73
C ALA A 89 -8.04 -8.67 8.81
N LYS A 90 -7.67 -9.43 7.78
CA LYS A 90 -6.27 -9.68 7.43
C LYS A 90 -5.80 -8.51 6.56
N LEU A 91 -4.64 -7.93 6.88
CA LEU A 91 -4.06 -6.82 6.12
C LEU A 91 -2.86 -7.31 5.33
N VAL A 92 -2.81 -6.96 4.05
CA VAL A 92 -1.65 -7.17 3.18
C VAL A 92 -1.26 -5.82 2.60
N GLY A 93 -0.08 -5.30 2.95
CA GLY A 93 0.36 -3.99 2.51
C GLY A 93 1.69 -4.02 1.80
N HIS A 94 1.77 -3.37 0.63
CA HIS A 94 3.01 -3.15 -0.10
C HIS A 94 3.60 -1.79 0.23
N SER A 95 4.90 -1.71 0.52
CA SER A 95 5.62 -0.44 0.69
C SER A 95 4.91 0.51 1.67
N MET A 96 4.45 1.68 1.24
CA MET A 96 3.63 2.62 2.02
C MET A 96 2.41 1.93 2.65
N GLY A 97 1.72 1.06 1.91
CA GLY A 97 0.58 0.29 2.42
C GLY A 97 0.97 -0.67 3.55
N GLY A 98 2.18 -1.24 3.51
CA GLY A 98 2.74 -2.07 4.58
C GLY A 98 3.03 -1.25 5.84
N THR A 99 3.57 -0.04 5.67
CA THR A 99 3.78 0.91 6.78
C THR A 99 2.46 1.32 7.41
N ILE A 100 1.44 1.66 6.60
CA ILE A 100 0.08 1.97 7.08
C ILE A 100 -0.50 0.79 7.85
N ALA A 101 -0.43 -0.42 7.29
CA ALA A 101 -0.95 -1.63 7.91
C ALA A 101 -0.28 -1.94 9.26
N SER A 102 1.06 -1.82 9.33
CA SER A 102 1.83 -2.07 10.56
C SER A 102 1.55 -1.04 11.65
N MET A 103 1.45 0.25 11.29
CA MET A 103 1.03 1.29 12.24
C MET A 103 -0.39 1.02 12.75
N TYR A 104 -1.31 0.68 11.85
CA TYR A 104 -2.69 0.40 12.22
C TYR A 104 -2.82 -0.82 13.13
N ALA A 105 -2.09 -1.91 12.84
CA ALA A 105 -2.06 -3.10 13.68
C ALA A 105 -1.55 -2.81 15.11
N GLY A 106 -0.67 -1.82 15.26
CA GLY A 106 -0.22 -1.35 16.58
C GLY A 106 -1.22 -0.44 17.30
N VAL A 107 -2.07 0.27 16.55
CA VAL A 107 -3.09 1.19 17.13
C VAL A 107 -4.39 0.44 17.45
N ARG A 108 -4.80 -0.49 16.60
CA ARG A 108 -6.04 -1.27 16.70
C ARG A 108 -5.76 -2.78 16.61
N PRO A 109 -4.99 -3.35 17.56
CA PRO A 109 -4.60 -4.76 17.48
C PRO A 109 -5.80 -5.73 17.50
N GLU A 110 -6.94 -5.31 18.02
CA GLU A 110 -8.19 -6.09 18.02
C GLU A 110 -8.90 -6.16 16.67
N LYS A 111 -8.56 -5.25 15.75
CA LYS A 111 -9.15 -5.22 14.40
C LYS A 111 -8.29 -5.91 13.33
N VAL A 112 -7.07 -6.32 13.67
CA VAL A 112 -6.15 -6.95 12.71
C VAL A 112 -5.89 -8.39 13.12
N VAL A 113 -6.38 -9.33 12.30
CA VAL A 113 -6.31 -10.79 12.58
C VAL A 113 -4.97 -11.36 12.12
N ALA A 114 -4.43 -10.83 11.02
CA ALA A 114 -3.10 -11.15 10.51
C ALA A 114 -2.55 -9.97 9.70
N LEU A 115 -1.24 -9.84 9.64
CA LEU A 115 -0.55 -8.80 8.90
C LEU A 115 0.47 -9.42 7.95
N VAL A 116 0.42 -9.03 6.68
CA VAL A 116 1.47 -9.29 5.70
C VAL A 116 2.05 -7.96 5.24
N THR A 117 3.35 -7.77 5.37
CA THR A 117 4.06 -6.63 4.80
C THR A 117 4.89 -7.10 3.61
N VAL A 118 4.70 -6.48 2.46
CA VAL A 118 5.44 -6.77 1.23
C VAL A 118 6.41 -5.62 1.01
N ASP A 119 7.67 -5.83 1.38
CA ASP A 119 8.76 -4.84 1.34
C ASP A 119 8.35 -3.47 1.92
N GLY A 120 7.72 -3.47 3.11
CA GLY A 120 7.07 -2.27 3.63
C GLY A 120 6.73 -2.28 5.12
N LEU A 121 7.53 -2.96 5.97
CA LEU A 121 7.32 -2.88 7.42
C LEU A 121 7.58 -1.47 7.98
N GLY A 122 8.38 -0.66 7.28
CA GLY A 122 8.67 0.73 7.55
C GLY A 122 9.26 1.42 6.33
N LEU A 123 9.59 2.71 6.47
CA LEU A 123 10.22 3.54 5.44
C LEU A 123 11.65 3.89 5.83
N PHE A 124 12.36 4.60 4.96
CA PHE A 124 13.68 5.15 5.25
C PHE A 124 13.63 6.14 6.42
N ASP A 125 14.53 5.99 7.39
CA ASP A 125 14.65 6.96 8.49
C ASP A 125 15.07 8.32 7.94
N SER A 126 14.41 9.38 8.40
CA SER A 126 14.68 10.74 7.90
C SER A 126 15.66 11.46 8.80
N SER A 127 16.82 11.85 8.24
CA SER A 127 17.83 12.68 8.91
C SER A 127 17.64 14.18 8.73
N THR A 128 16.65 14.61 7.92
CA THR A 128 16.44 16.03 7.61
C THR A 128 15.97 16.79 8.85
N HIS A 129 16.60 17.92 9.16
CA HIS A 129 16.22 18.79 10.26
C HIS A 129 14.79 19.34 10.12
N SER A 130 14.07 19.44 11.25
CA SER A 130 12.66 19.82 11.25
C SER A 130 12.39 21.21 10.66
N ALA A 131 13.30 22.19 10.87
CA ALA A 131 13.13 23.56 10.34
C ALA A 131 13.26 23.60 8.80
N GLU A 132 14.30 22.95 8.24
CA GLU A 132 14.50 22.85 6.79
C GLU A 132 13.35 22.12 6.11
N ARG A 133 12.89 21.03 6.73
CA ARG A 133 11.76 20.26 6.23
C ARG A 133 10.47 21.07 6.23
N MET A 134 10.22 21.85 7.28
CA MET A 134 9.06 22.75 7.36
C MET A 134 9.14 23.84 6.29
N THR A 135 10.31 24.44 6.06
CA THR A 135 10.50 25.44 4.99
C THR A 135 10.16 24.84 3.63
N GLN A 136 10.71 23.65 3.33
CA GLN A 136 10.40 22.95 2.08
C GLN A 136 8.89 22.65 1.94
N PHE A 137 8.25 22.16 3.01
CA PHE A 137 6.81 21.90 3.02
C PHE A 137 6.00 23.17 2.68
N LEU A 138 6.31 24.30 3.31
CA LEU A 138 5.62 25.58 3.06
C LEU A 138 5.83 26.06 1.62
N ASP A 139 7.02 25.93 1.07
CA ASP A 139 7.34 26.30 -0.31
C ASP A 139 6.57 25.41 -1.32
N GLU A 140 6.52 24.11 -1.07
CA GLU A 140 5.79 23.15 -1.91
C GLU A 140 4.27 23.31 -1.79
N MET A 141 3.75 23.68 -0.61
CA MET A 141 2.33 24.01 -0.42
C MET A 141 1.94 25.29 -1.16
N ALA A 142 2.82 26.29 -1.18
CA ALA A 142 2.59 27.53 -1.91
C ALA A 142 2.64 27.34 -3.44
N ARG A 143 3.42 26.37 -3.90
CA ARG A 143 3.60 26.00 -5.31
C ARG A 143 3.53 24.49 -5.50
N PRO A 144 2.31 23.90 -5.40
CA PRO A 144 2.15 22.45 -5.46
C PRO A 144 2.68 21.89 -6.79
N PRO A 145 3.28 20.69 -6.76
CA PRO A 145 3.73 20.01 -7.96
C PRO A 145 2.53 19.66 -8.86
N ALA A 146 2.77 19.57 -10.17
CA ALA A 146 1.81 19.12 -11.15
C ALA A 146 2.20 17.75 -11.72
N ASN A 147 1.21 16.92 -12.07
CA ASN A 147 1.46 15.67 -12.76
C ASN A 147 1.87 15.92 -14.22
N LYS A 148 2.71 15.03 -14.74
CA LYS A 148 3.08 15.02 -16.16
C LYS A 148 1.86 14.68 -17.01
N VAL A 149 1.74 15.35 -18.15
CA VAL A 149 0.78 15.01 -19.21
C VAL A 149 1.49 14.11 -20.22
N PHE A 150 0.82 13.04 -20.63
CA PHE A 150 1.27 12.08 -21.63
C PHE A 150 0.41 12.24 -22.90
N PRO A 151 1.01 12.21 -24.10
CA PRO A 151 0.25 12.37 -25.32
C PRO A 151 -0.65 11.16 -25.62
N SER A 152 -0.33 10.00 -25.07
CA SER A 152 -1.09 8.76 -25.26
C SER A 152 -0.95 7.78 -24.08
N LEU A 153 -1.80 6.75 -24.10
CA LEU A 153 -1.73 5.62 -23.16
C LEU A 153 -0.39 4.87 -23.28
N GLU A 154 0.08 4.66 -24.50
CA GLU A 154 1.34 3.96 -24.80
C GLU A 154 2.54 4.72 -24.22
N ALA A 155 2.54 6.06 -24.31
CA ALA A 155 3.60 6.88 -23.73
C ALA A 155 3.66 6.74 -22.20
N ALA A 156 2.51 6.62 -21.53
CA ALA A 156 2.43 6.37 -20.11
C ALA A 156 2.84 4.93 -19.74
N ALA A 157 2.40 3.93 -20.54
CA ALA A 157 2.82 2.54 -20.36
C ALA A 157 4.34 2.39 -20.51
N ALA A 158 4.95 3.05 -21.50
CA ALA A 158 6.40 3.10 -21.67
C ALA A 158 7.10 3.72 -20.44
N ARG A 159 6.49 4.75 -19.82
CA ARG A 159 7.01 5.34 -18.57
C ARG A 159 6.94 4.35 -17.40
N LEU A 160 5.87 3.56 -17.28
CA LEU A 160 5.77 2.50 -16.25
C LEU A 160 6.86 1.45 -16.44
N ARG A 161 7.06 0.98 -17.66
CA ARG A 161 8.13 0.01 -17.99
C ARG A 161 9.53 0.55 -17.74
N HIS A 162 9.76 1.84 -18.02
CA HIS A 162 11.04 2.48 -17.69
C HIS A 162 11.31 2.48 -16.17
N SER A 163 10.27 2.65 -15.36
CA SER A 163 10.38 2.64 -13.89
C SER A 163 10.43 1.23 -13.32
N ASN A 164 9.82 0.27 -14.00
CA ASN A 164 9.85 -1.16 -13.67
C ASN A 164 10.07 -2.00 -14.94
N PRO A 165 11.33 -2.31 -15.27
CA PRO A 165 11.67 -3.08 -16.46
C PRO A 165 11.14 -4.52 -16.49
N ALA A 166 10.71 -5.07 -15.36
CA ALA A 166 10.10 -6.39 -15.27
C ALA A 166 8.66 -6.44 -15.81
N LEU A 167 8.01 -5.28 -15.99
CA LEU A 167 6.66 -5.22 -16.57
C LEU A 167 6.67 -5.61 -18.04
N ASP A 168 5.87 -6.63 -18.41
CA ASP A 168 5.54 -6.88 -19.80
C ASP A 168 4.69 -5.73 -20.39
N GLU A 169 4.71 -5.59 -21.71
CA GLU A 169 4.05 -4.47 -22.40
C GLU A 169 2.53 -4.49 -22.20
N ALA A 170 1.92 -5.67 -22.27
CA ALA A 170 0.47 -5.82 -22.10
C ALA A 170 0.04 -5.42 -20.68
N TRP A 171 0.80 -5.84 -19.67
CA TRP A 171 0.51 -5.48 -18.27
C TRP A 171 0.74 -4.00 -18.00
N ALA A 172 1.82 -3.40 -18.55
CA ALA A 172 2.06 -1.97 -18.44
C ALA A 172 0.94 -1.14 -19.09
N THR A 173 0.41 -1.58 -20.22
CA THR A 173 -0.71 -0.93 -20.91
C THR A 173 -2.00 -1.05 -20.11
N GLU A 174 -2.28 -2.23 -19.54
CA GLU A 174 -3.44 -2.44 -18.67
C GLU A 174 -3.37 -1.55 -17.42
N LEU A 175 -2.23 -1.52 -16.74
CA LEU A 175 -2.02 -0.64 -15.57
C LEU A 175 -2.17 0.84 -15.96
N ALA A 176 -1.55 1.28 -17.05
CA ALA A 176 -1.69 2.66 -17.53
C ALA A 176 -3.17 3.02 -17.77
N GLY A 177 -3.96 2.12 -18.37
CA GLY A 177 -5.40 2.33 -18.57
C GLY A 177 -6.20 2.51 -17.28
N ARG A 178 -5.69 2.02 -16.15
CA ARG A 178 -6.36 2.13 -14.84
C ARG A 178 -5.96 3.38 -14.05
N ILE A 179 -4.74 3.88 -14.25
CA ILE A 179 -4.15 4.98 -13.47
C ILE A 179 -4.04 6.29 -14.24
N LEU A 180 -4.61 6.34 -15.43
CA LEU A 180 -4.68 7.57 -16.23
C LEU A 180 -6.11 8.09 -16.29
N ARG A 181 -6.21 9.41 -16.33
CA ARG A 181 -7.44 10.13 -16.69
C ARG A 181 -7.18 11.08 -17.84
N PRO A 182 -8.17 11.30 -18.74
CA PRO A 182 -8.02 12.26 -19.83
C PRO A 182 -7.91 13.70 -19.30
N VAL A 183 -7.13 14.50 -20.00
CA VAL A 183 -7.01 15.97 -19.84
C VAL A 183 -6.99 16.59 -21.24
N VAL A 184 -6.99 17.94 -21.32
CA VAL A 184 -7.11 18.67 -22.61
C VAL A 184 -6.07 18.19 -23.65
N ASP A 185 -4.81 17.99 -23.23
CA ASP A 185 -3.70 17.70 -24.15
C ASP A 185 -3.22 16.23 -24.03
N GLY A 186 -4.08 15.31 -23.60
CA GLY A 186 -3.73 13.89 -23.48
C GLY A 186 -4.22 13.25 -22.19
N PHE A 187 -3.31 12.63 -21.45
CA PHE A 187 -3.59 11.87 -20.24
C PHE A 187 -2.68 12.28 -19.11
N THR A 188 -3.19 12.21 -17.88
CA THR A 188 -2.37 12.41 -16.68
C THR A 188 -2.68 11.34 -15.64
N TRP A 189 -1.78 11.16 -14.68
CA TRP A 189 -2.00 10.21 -13.58
C TRP A 189 -3.26 10.53 -12.78
N THR A 190 -3.97 9.52 -12.31
CA THR A 190 -5.12 9.67 -11.40
C THR A 190 -4.70 10.06 -9.98
N TRP A 191 -3.48 9.70 -9.55
CA TRP A 191 -3.00 10.11 -8.24
C TRP A 191 -2.76 11.62 -8.15
N ASP A 192 -3.01 12.20 -6.98
CA ASP A 192 -2.81 13.62 -6.73
C ASP A 192 -1.32 13.97 -6.65
N ALA A 193 -0.89 14.95 -7.44
CA ALA A 193 0.49 15.41 -7.44
C ALA A 193 0.98 15.91 -6.07
N ARG A 194 0.08 16.30 -5.18
CA ARG A 194 0.39 16.70 -3.80
C ARG A 194 0.97 15.59 -2.94
N HIS A 195 0.86 14.32 -3.33
CA HIS A 195 1.61 13.24 -2.69
C HIS A 195 3.12 13.47 -2.72
N ARG A 196 3.63 14.24 -3.68
CA ARG A 196 5.04 14.59 -3.80
C ARG A 196 5.47 15.75 -2.88
N ILE A 197 4.51 16.40 -2.22
CA ILE A 197 4.83 17.40 -1.19
C ILE A 197 5.44 16.65 0.00
N ARG A 198 6.61 17.07 0.38
CA ARG A 198 7.33 16.45 1.49
C ARG A 198 6.65 16.83 2.81
N GLY A 199 6.03 15.85 3.47
CA GLY A 199 5.33 16.06 4.75
C GLY A 199 6.22 16.77 5.80
N PRO A 200 5.65 17.68 6.62
CA PRO A 200 6.42 18.51 7.56
C PRO A 200 7.05 17.71 8.71
N ILE A 201 6.46 16.56 9.04
CA ILE A 201 6.96 15.70 10.13
C ILE A 201 7.81 14.58 9.50
N PRO A 202 9.10 14.45 9.87
CA PRO A 202 9.94 13.39 9.36
C PRO A 202 9.46 12.03 9.86
N TYR A 203 9.54 11.00 9.00
CA TYR A 203 9.39 9.63 9.44
C TYR A 203 10.65 9.23 10.24
N ARG A 204 10.44 8.62 11.41
CA ARG A 204 11.50 8.16 12.31
C ARG A 204 11.24 6.73 12.75
N HIS A 205 12.27 5.90 12.68
CA HIS A 205 12.21 4.51 13.14
C HIS A 205 11.79 4.42 14.62
N ASP A 206 12.31 5.30 15.49
CA ASP A 206 11.96 5.33 16.91
C ASP A 206 10.47 5.57 17.16
N ASN A 207 9.84 6.45 16.36
CA ASN A 207 8.40 6.68 16.43
C ASN A 207 7.64 5.47 15.92
N HIS A 208 8.07 4.87 14.81
CA HIS A 208 7.44 3.68 14.23
C HIS A 208 7.55 2.46 15.16
N ALA A 209 8.67 2.31 15.85
CA ALA A 209 8.92 1.25 16.82
C ALA A 209 7.83 1.16 17.90
N GLN A 210 7.21 2.28 18.29
CA GLN A 210 6.14 2.31 19.28
C GLN A 210 4.88 1.58 18.79
N PHE A 211 4.62 1.59 17.48
CA PHE A 211 3.51 0.84 16.87
C PHE A 211 3.89 -0.64 16.74
N LEU A 212 5.07 -0.95 16.23
CA LEU A 212 5.52 -2.32 15.98
C LEU A 212 5.49 -3.21 17.23
N ARG A 213 5.95 -2.68 18.36
CA ARG A 213 5.92 -3.39 19.68
C ARG A 213 4.51 -3.71 20.18
N ARG A 214 3.49 -3.09 19.63
CA ARG A 214 2.09 -3.29 20.02
C ARG A 214 1.32 -4.25 19.12
N ILE A 215 1.91 -4.70 18.02
CA ILE A 215 1.30 -5.69 17.11
C ILE A 215 1.12 -7.00 17.89
N ARG A 216 -0.10 -7.55 17.85
CA ARG A 216 -0.47 -8.78 18.54
C ARG A 216 -0.74 -9.94 17.60
N CYS A 217 -1.19 -9.64 16.38
CA CYS A 217 -1.49 -10.67 15.38
C CYS A 217 -0.21 -11.32 14.84
N PRO A 218 -0.32 -12.53 14.23
CA PRO A 218 0.77 -13.09 13.43
C PRO A 218 1.15 -12.15 12.29
N VAL A 219 2.46 -12.05 12.01
CA VAL A 219 3.01 -11.22 10.93
C VAL A 219 3.85 -12.06 9.98
N LEU A 220 3.65 -11.84 8.67
CA LEU A 220 4.53 -12.33 7.61
C LEU A 220 5.20 -11.15 6.92
N ALA A 221 6.51 -11.05 7.04
CA ALA A 221 7.32 -10.11 6.26
C ALA A 221 7.78 -10.79 4.97
N VAL A 222 7.38 -10.22 3.83
CA VAL A 222 7.78 -10.68 2.50
C VAL A 222 8.81 -9.72 1.96
N HIS A 223 10.00 -10.25 1.66
CA HIS A 223 11.11 -9.48 1.11
C HIS A 223 11.34 -9.86 -0.36
N PRO A 224 11.53 -8.89 -1.25
CA PRO A 224 12.13 -9.17 -2.55
C PRO A 224 13.62 -9.48 -2.37
N GLU A 225 14.19 -10.23 -3.32
CA GLU A 225 15.65 -10.45 -3.33
C GLU A 225 16.42 -9.12 -3.50
N HIS A 226 15.84 -8.17 -4.23
CA HIS A 226 16.42 -6.86 -4.54
C HIS A 226 15.62 -5.72 -3.90
N SER A 227 15.65 -5.62 -2.57
CA SER A 227 15.02 -4.52 -1.83
C SER A 227 15.88 -3.24 -1.88
N PRO A 228 15.28 -2.04 -1.98
CA PRO A 228 15.98 -0.78 -1.83
C PRO A 228 16.28 -0.45 -0.35
N PHE A 229 15.63 -1.14 0.60
CA PHE A 229 15.80 -0.88 2.02
C PHE A 229 17.08 -1.54 2.55
N ALA A 230 17.81 -0.84 3.44
CA ALA A 230 19.00 -1.38 4.06
C ALA A 230 18.65 -2.57 4.97
N ALA A 231 19.34 -3.69 4.78
CA ALA A 231 19.07 -4.93 5.53
C ALA A 231 19.14 -4.73 7.05
N ALA A 232 20.03 -3.86 7.54
CA ALA A 232 20.16 -3.55 8.96
C ALA A 232 18.90 -2.83 9.52
N ASP A 233 18.33 -1.88 8.78
CA ASP A 233 17.12 -1.17 9.17
C ASP A 233 15.92 -2.10 9.19
N VAL A 234 15.79 -2.95 8.15
CA VAL A 234 14.74 -3.96 8.06
C VAL A 234 14.83 -4.92 9.25
N ALA A 235 16.01 -5.48 9.51
CA ALA A 235 16.23 -6.40 10.63
C ALA A 235 15.94 -5.75 11.99
N HIS A 236 16.30 -4.47 12.14
CA HIS A 236 15.99 -3.70 13.35
C HIS A 236 14.46 -3.59 13.55
N LEU A 237 13.71 -3.13 12.55
CA LEU A 237 12.25 -2.97 12.65
C LEU A 237 11.56 -4.32 12.91
N GLU A 238 11.99 -5.37 12.23
CA GLU A 238 11.45 -6.72 12.43
C GLU A 238 11.69 -7.29 13.82
N SER A 239 12.83 -6.97 14.44
CA SER A 239 13.14 -7.40 15.81
C SER A 239 12.17 -6.87 16.86
N LEU A 240 11.40 -5.83 16.52
CA LEU A 240 10.41 -5.20 17.39
C LEU A 240 9.04 -5.87 17.36
N VAL A 241 8.83 -6.81 16.42
CA VAL A 241 7.56 -7.54 16.24
C VAL A 241 7.69 -8.94 16.84
N ALA A 242 6.88 -9.24 17.84
CA ALA A 242 7.01 -10.47 18.63
C ALA A 242 6.75 -11.76 17.84
N ASN A 243 5.74 -11.76 16.94
CA ASN A 243 5.32 -12.94 16.18
C ASN A 243 5.46 -12.68 14.67
N ILE A 244 6.70 -12.69 14.18
CA ILE A 244 7.02 -12.42 12.78
C ILE A 244 7.70 -13.63 12.12
N ARG A 245 7.20 -13.98 10.92
CA ARG A 245 7.85 -14.92 9.98
C ARG A 245 8.36 -14.13 8.79
N ARG A 246 9.37 -14.66 8.12
CA ARG A 246 10.02 -14.05 6.96
C ARG A 246 9.99 -14.98 5.77
N VAL A 247 9.79 -14.43 4.60
CA VAL A 247 9.94 -15.14 3.32
C VAL A 247 10.58 -14.21 2.31
N THR A 248 11.51 -14.74 1.52
CA THR A 248 12.12 -14.01 0.41
C THR A 248 11.54 -14.52 -0.90
N VAL A 249 11.18 -13.58 -1.81
CA VAL A 249 10.72 -13.88 -3.18
C VAL A 249 11.90 -13.72 -4.12
N PRO A 250 12.41 -14.82 -4.70
CA PRO A 250 13.56 -14.77 -5.60
C PRO A 250 13.28 -13.97 -6.87
N GLY A 251 14.27 -13.25 -7.39
CA GLY A 251 14.22 -12.47 -8.62
C GLY A 251 13.34 -11.21 -8.55
N ALA A 252 12.64 -10.98 -7.44
CA ALA A 252 11.76 -9.82 -7.29
C ALA A 252 12.54 -8.56 -6.90
N THR A 253 12.04 -7.40 -7.35
CA THR A 253 12.45 -6.08 -6.88
C THR A 253 11.42 -5.53 -5.87
N HIS A 254 11.56 -4.25 -5.50
CA HIS A 254 10.57 -3.57 -4.64
C HIS A 254 9.11 -3.76 -5.10
N MET A 255 8.87 -3.84 -6.41
CA MET A 255 7.54 -3.98 -6.99
C MET A 255 7.11 -5.45 -7.12
N VAL A 256 7.30 -6.24 -6.06
CA VAL A 256 7.06 -7.71 -6.01
C VAL A 256 5.72 -8.12 -6.61
N HIS A 257 4.66 -7.37 -6.32
CA HIS A 257 3.29 -7.61 -6.80
C HIS A 257 3.12 -7.37 -8.32
N LEU A 258 4.03 -6.62 -8.93
CA LEU A 258 4.08 -6.40 -10.38
C LEU A 258 5.08 -7.34 -11.07
N ASP A 259 6.24 -7.57 -10.46
CA ASP A 259 7.33 -8.37 -11.03
C ASP A 259 7.00 -9.86 -11.02
N THR A 260 6.54 -10.36 -9.87
CA THR A 260 6.38 -11.78 -9.59
C THR A 260 5.06 -12.09 -8.89
N PRO A 261 3.90 -11.68 -9.46
CA PRO A 261 2.59 -11.74 -8.77
C PRO A 261 2.20 -13.16 -8.34
N ALA A 262 2.49 -14.17 -9.17
CA ALA A 262 2.19 -15.56 -8.84
C ALA A 262 3.04 -16.09 -7.68
N GLN A 263 4.33 -15.73 -7.64
CA GLN A 263 5.23 -16.12 -6.55
C GLN A 263 4.83 -15.43 -5.25
N LEU A 264 4.45 -14.14 -5.31
CA LEU A 264 3.94 -13.41 -4.16
C LEU A 264 2.67 -14.06 -3.61
N ALA A 265 1.70 -14.36 -4.47
CA ALA A 265 0.46 -15.04 -4.05
C ALA A 265 0.76 -16.41 -3.41
N ALA A 266 1.66 -17.19 -4.00
CA ALA A 266 2.07 -18.49 -3.46
C ALA A 266 2.79 -18.37 -2.09
N ALA A 267 3.53 -17.30 -1.86
CA ALA A 267 4.24 -17.04 -0.61
C ALA A 267 3.29 -16.64 0.52
N ILE A 268 2.25 -15.82 0.22
CA ILE A 268 1.38 -15.26 1.27
C ILE A 268 0.13 -16.10 1.53
N ARG A 269 -0.38 -16.82 0.53
CA ARG A 269 -1.63 -17.59 0.64
C ARG A 269 -1.61 -18.61 1.79
N PRO A 270 -0.59 -19.47 1.97
CA PRO A 270 -0.60 -20.45 3.06
C PRO A 270 -0.65 -19.82 4.46
N PHE A 271 -0.04 -18.64 4.61
CA PHE A 271 -0.09 -17.88 5.85
C PHE A 271 -1.50 -17.33 6.12
N LEU A 272 -2.17 -16.81 5.10
CA LEU A 272 -3.53 -16.25 5.23
C LEU A 272 -4.57 -17.34 5.44
N ASP A 273 -4.45 -18.49 4.75
CA ASP A 273 -5.36 -19.62 4.86
C ASP A 273 -5.30 -20.26 6.27
N ALA A 274 -4.10 -20.36 6.87
CA ALA A 274 -3.93 -20.88 8.22
C ALA A 274 -4.63 -20.06 9.33
N ILE A 275 -5.01 -18.82 9.05
CA ILE A 275 -5.77 -17.96 9.97
C ILE A 275 -7.27 -18.29 9.95
N ASP A 276 -7.78 -18.81 8.82
CA ASP A 276 -9.19 -19.21 8.68
C ASP A 276 -9.49 -20.59 9.27
N GLU A 277 -8.45 -21.40 9.50
CA GLU A 277 -8.62 -22.73 10.11
C GLU A 277 -8.93 -22.59 11.61
N PRO A 278 -9.97 -23.28 12.12
CA PRO A 278 -10.18 -23.36 13.55
C PRO A 278 -8.95 -23.98 14.21
N PRO A 279 -8.56 -23.53 15.43
CA PRO A 279 -7.43 -24.11 16.12
C PRO A 279 -7.63 -25.63 16.21
N SER A 280 -6.66 -26.39 15.68
CA SER A 280 -6.65 -27.85 15.78
C SER A 280 -6.76 -28.23 17.25
N MET A 281 -7.87 -28.86 17.63
CA MET A 281 -8.02 -29.43 18.96
C MET A 281 -7.00 -30.58 19.08
N GLY A 282 -5.84 -30.27 19.67
CA GLY A 282 -4.82 -31.23 20.06
C GLY A 282 -5.18 -31.94 21.37
#